data_8d4314000018bc8a99cc853db58151fe
#
_entry.id   8d4314000018bc8a99cc853db58151fe
#
_cell.length_a   1.000
_cell.length_b   1.000
_cell.length_c   1.000
_cell.angle_alpha   90.00
_cell.angle_beta   90.00
_cell.angle_gamma   90.00
#
_symmetry.space_group_name_H-M   'P 1'
#
loop_
_entity.id
_entity.type
_entity.pdbx_description
1 polymer ?
#
loop_
_entity_poly.entity_id
_entity_poly.type
_entity_poly.pdbx_seq_one_letter_code
_entity_poly.pdbx_strand_id
1 'polypeptide(L)'
;RVGMHFKELSFEIEKFIRARGFVPLYGFCGHGIGKHPHEEPEIPNYLEGNNPKSGPKIKNGMVFCIEPMICQKDGTPVVAEDKWSTRSKDGLRTSHYEHCMAVFDDKVEVLSVA
;
A
#
# COMPACT_ATOMS: atom_id res chain seq x y z
N ARG A 1 -5.94 12.55 1.29
CA ARG A 1 -6.68 13.57 2.05
C ARG A 1 -7.95 12.99 2.68
N VAL A 2 -8.44 13.62 3.72
CA VAL A 2 -9.71 13.29 4.36
C VAL A 2 -10.85 13.31 3.36
N GLY A 3 -11.76 12.35 3.46
CA GLY A 3 -12.93 12.19 2.58
C GLY A 3 -12.70 11.30 1.36
N MET A 4 -11.45 11.05 0.98
CA MET A 4 -11.14 10.07 -0.06
C MET A 4 -11.38 8.65 0.47
N HIS A 5 -11.80 7.76 -0.43
CA HIS A 5 -11.76 6.32 -0.13
C HIS A 5 -10.31 5.82 -0.15
N PHE A 6 -9.98 4.84 0.68
CA PHE A 6 -8.67 4.19 0.62
C PHE A 6 -8.42 3.52 -0.73
N LYS A 7 -9.45 3.06 -1.41
CA LYS A 7 -9.32 2.52 -2.77
C LYS A 7 -8.90 3.56 -3.81
N GLU A 8 -9.27 4.83 -3.62
CA GLU A 8 -8.75 5.91 -4.48
C GLU A 8 -7.24 6.08 -4.28
N LEU A 9 -6.77 5.98 -3.03
CA LEU A 9 -5.35 6.00 -2.72
C LEU A 9 -4.62 4.81 -3.35
N SER A 10 -5.16 3.60 -3.20
CA SER A 10 -4.61 2.39 -3.82
C SER A 10 -4.52 2.51 -5.35
N PHE A 11 -5.53 3.09 -5.97
CA PHE A 11 -5.56 3.33 -7.42
C PHE A 11 -4.46 4.31 -7.85
N GLU A 12 -4.26 5.40 -7.11
CA GLU A 12 -3.20 6.37 -7.41
C GLU A 12 -1.80 5.76 -7.21
N ILE A 13 -1.61 4.93 -6.19
CA ILE A 13 -0.35 4.20 -5.98
C ILE A 13 -0.06 3.27 -7.16
N GLU A 14 -1.03 2.51 -7.59
CA GLU A 14 -0.89 1.61 -8.74
C GLU A 14 -0.56 2.37 -10.02
N LYS A 15 -1.27 3.45 -10.30
CA LYS A 15 -1.00 4.32 -11.45
C LYS A 15 0.42 4.83 -11.44
N PHE A 16 0.89 5.30 -10.30
CA PHE A 16 2.25 5.81 -10.14
C PHE A 16 3.30 4.73 -10.43
N ILE A 17 3.11 3.52 -9.91
CA ILE A 17 4.01 2.39 -10.11
C ILE A 17 4.06 2.01 -11.59
N ARG A 18 2.89 1.84 -12.22
CA ARG A 18 2.78 1.40 -13.62
C ARG A 18 3.30 2.44 -14.61
N ALA A 19 3.08 3.73 -14.33
CA ALA A 19 3.58 4.81 -15.16
C ALA A 19 5.12 4.83 -15.24
N ARG A 20 5.80 4.22 -14.27
CA ARG A 20 7.26 4.10 -14.23
C ARG A 20 7.77 2.76 -14.75
N GLY A 21 6.90 1.94 -15.34
CA GLY A 21 7.26 0.67 -15.94
C GLY A 21 7.40 -0.49 -14.99
N PHE A 22 6.87 -0.36 -13.77
CA PHE A 22 6.87 -1.41 -12.75
C PHE A 22 5.45 -1.91 -12.48
N VAL A 23 5.34 -2.97 -11.69
CA VAL A 23 4.05 -3.51 -11.23
C VAL A 23 4.08 -3.72 -9.71
N PRO A 24 2.93 -3.62 -9.03
CA PRO A 24 2.87 -3.94 -7.61
C PRO A 24 3.01 -5.45 -7.38
N LEU A 25 3.59 -5.83 -6.24
CA LEU A 25 3.56 -7.21 -5.77
C LEU A 25 2.19 -7.43 -5.13
N TYR A 26 1.41 -8.38 -5.65
CA TYR A 26 0.07 -8.65 -5.18
C TYR A 26 0.07 -9.39 -3.83
N GLY A 27 -1.02 -9.24 -3.07
CA GLY A 27 -1.21 -9.93 -1.81
C GLY A 27 -0.63 -9.23 -0.59
N PHE A 28 0.05 -8.12 -0.77
CA PHE A 28 0.60 -7.29 0.31
C PHE A 28 -0.08 -5.93 0.35
N CYS A 29 -0.22 -5.37 1.54
CA CYS A 29 -0.90 -4.11 1.72
C CYS A 29 -0.29 -3.28 2.86
N GLY A 30 -0.49 -1.96 2.79
CA GLY A 30 -0.36 -1.09 3.95
C GLY A 30 -1.50 -1.33 4.93
N HIS A 31 -1.47 -0.65 6.05
CA HIS A 31 -2.41 -0.92 7.14
C HIS A 31 -2.58 0.27 8.06
N GLY A 32 -3.71 0.31 8.78
CA GLY A 32 -3.89 1.23 9.89
C GLY A 32 -2.96 0.93 11.06
N ILE A 33 -2.75 1.94 11.90
CA ILE A 33 -1.98 1.84 13.14
C ILE A 33 -2.79 2.51 14.25
N GLY A 34 -2.84 1.87 15.43
CA GLY A 34 -3.46 2.41 16.62
C GLY A 34 -2.82 1.80 17.85
N LYS A 35 -3.60 1.12 18.67
CA LYS A 35 -3.09 0.38 19.83
C LYS A 35 -2.17 -0.78 19.41
N HIS A 36 -2.37 -1.30 18.21
CA HIS A 36 -1.57 -2.36 17.62
C HIS A 36 -0.83 -1.83 16.40
N PRO A 37 0.35 -2.40 16.06
CA PRO A 37 1.12 -1.96 14.90
C PRO A 37 0.43 -2.26 13.57
N HIS A 38 -0.49 -3.23 13.54
CA HIS A 38 -1.27 -3.59 12.36
C HIS A 38 -2.75 -3.61 12.72
N GLU A 39 -3.49 -2.64 12.20
CA GLU A 39 -4.94 -2.52 12.38
C GLU A 39 -5.62 -2.25 11.05
N GLU A 40 -6.96 -2.38 11.03
CA GLU A 40 -7.77 -1.94 9.90
C GLU A 40 -7.58 -0.44 9.63
N PRO A 41 -7.75 0.02 8.38
CA PRO A 41 -8.05 -0.80 7.21
C PRO A 41 -6.80 -1.38 6.55
N GLU A 42 -6.97 -2.40 5.70
CA GLU A 42 -5.94 -2.82 4.76
C GLU A 42 -5.89 -1.84 3.58
N ILE A 43 -4.68 -1.49 3.15
CA ILE A 43 -4.45 -0.52 2.08
C ILE A 43 -3.58 -1.16 1.00
N PRO A 44 -4.18 -1.89 0.05
CA PRO A 44 -3.43 -2.48 -1.06
C PRO A 44 -2.72 -1.40 -1.88
N ASN A 45 -1.63 -1.79 -2.53
CA ASN A 45 -0.87 -0.92 -3.42
C ASN A 45 -1.38 -0.98 -4.87
N TYR A 46 -2.56 -1.50 -5.05
CA TYR A 46 -3.28 -1.63 -6.31
C TYR A 46 -4.77 -1.58 -6.03
N LEU A 47 -5.56 -1.23 -7.04
CA LEU A 47 -7.01 -1.21 -6.91
C LEU A 47 -7.56 -2.63 -6.90
N GLU A 48 -8.19 -3.02 -5.80
CA GLU A 48 -8.99 -4.23 -5.72
C GLU A 48 -10.41 -3.94 -6.25
N GLY A 49 -10.83 -4.73 -7.23
CA GLY A 49 -12.09 -4.49 -7.91
C GLY A 49 -11.98 -3.38 -8.97
N ASN A 50 -13.09 -2.74 -9.28
CA ASN A 50 -13.19 -1.77 -10.39
C ASN A 50 -13.76 -0.41 -9.98
N ASN A 51 -14.10 -0.22 -8.71
CA ASN A 51 -14.66 1.05 -8.23
C ASN A 51 -13.79 1.67 -7.14
N PRO A 52 -12.97 2.69 -7.48
CA PRO A 52 -12.12 3.35 -6.51
C PRO A 52 -12.91 4.16 -5.47
N LYS A 53 -14.15 4.52 -5.76
CA LYS A 53 -15.00 5.31 -4.85
C LYS A 53 -15.91 4.42 -4.01
N SER A 54 -15.37 3.34 -3.47
CA SER A 54 -16.08 2.41 -2.59
C SER A 54 -15.22 2.02 -1.39
N GLY A 55 -15.85 1.42 -0.38
CA GLY A 55 -15.18 0.99 0.84
C GLY A 55 -14.86 2.12 1.81
N PRO A 56 -13.97 1.89 2.78
CA PRO A 56 -13.67 2.85 3.83
C PRO A 56 -13.11 4.16 3.31
N LYS A 57 -13.41 5.25 4.01
CA LYS A 57 -12.87 6.58 3.74
C LYS A 57 -11.79 6.95 4.74
N ILE A 58 -10.86 7.77 4.28
CA ILE A 58 -9.85 8.39 5.13
C ILE A 58 -10.53 9.44 6.01
N LYS A 59 -10.30 9.35 7.32
CA LYS A 59 -10.88 10.26 8.31
C LYS A 59 -9.80 11.01 9.06
N ASN A 60 -10.16 12.19 9.56
CA ASN A 60 -9.29 12.99 10.41
C ASN A 60 -8.79 12.18 11.62
N GLY A 61 -7.50 12.28 11.90
CA GLY A 61 -6.85 11.60 13.02
C GLY A 61 -6.41 10.17 12.74
N MET A 62 -6.63 9.66 11.53
CA MET A 62 -6.13 8.33 11.16
C MET A 62 -4.62 8.32 11.01
N VAL A 63 -4.00 7.23 11.48
CA VAL A 63 -2.60 6.92 11.24
C VAL A 63 -2.54 5.59 10.50
N PHE A 64 -1.77 5.55 9.41
CA PHE A 64 -1.64 4.34 8.62
C PHE A 64 -0.31 4.29 7.88
N CYS A 65 0.07 3.09 7.46
CA CYS A 65 1.26 2.86 6.67
C CYS A 65 0.91 2.62 5.21
N ILE A 66 1.68 3.24 4.32
CA ILE A 66 1.74 2.91 2.89
C ILE A 66 3.09 2.25 2.67
N GLU A 67 3.07 1.03 2.16
CA GLU A 67 4.27 0.20 2.07
C GLU A 67 4.35 -0.55 0.73
N PRO A 68 4.44 0.15 -0.39
CA PRO A 68 4.45 -0.50 -1.68
C PRO A 68 5.63 -1.45 -1.84
N MET A 69 5.31 -2.65 -2.28
CA MET A 69 6.28 -3.61 -2.79
C MET A 69 6.12 -3.64 -4.30
N ILE A 70 7.21 -3.37 -5.03
CA ILE A 70 7.18 -3.26 -6.48
C ILE A 70 8.05 -4.31 -7.14
N CYS A 71 7.62 -4.74 -8.33
CA CYS A 71 8.29 -5.75 -9.15
C CYS A 71 8.60 -5.17 -10.52
N GLN A 72 9.59 -5.77 -11.20
CA GLN A 72 9.97 -5.32 -12.54
C GLN A 72 8.93 -5.69 -13.59
N LYS A 73 8.35 -6.90 -13.54
CA LYS A 73 7.40 -7.38 -14.56
C LYS A 73 6.21 -8.12 -13.97
N ASP A 74 6.45 -9.15 -13.17
CA ASP A 74 5.40 -10.05 -12.65
C ASP A 74 5.17 -9.81 -11.17
N GLY A 75 3.96 -9.36 -10.83
CA GLY A 75 3.54 -9.08 -9.45
C GLY A 75 3.07 -10.32 -8.67
N THR A 76 3.16 -11.51 -9.24
CA THR A 76 2.76 -12.75 -8.56
C THR A 76 3.77 -13.10 -7.48
N PRO A 77 3.36 -13.21 -6.19
CA PRO A 77 4.28 -13.57 -5.12
C PRO A 77 4.53 -15.09 -5.08
N VAL A 78 5.75 -15.44 -4.71
CA VAL A 78 6.13 -16.82 -4.37
C VAL A 78 6.74 -16.82 -2.99
N VAL A 79 6.16 -17.60 -2.08
CA VAL A 79 6.65 -17.76 -0.71
C VAL A 79 7.65 -18.92 -0.68
N ALA A 80 8.83 -18.69 -0.11
CA ALA A 80 9.88 -19.70 -0.01
C ALA A 80 9.53 -20.80 1.00
N GLU A 81 10.37 -21.83 1.08
CA GLU A 81 10.18 -22.96 1.99
C GLU A 81 10.17 -22.55 3.48
N ASP A 82 10.85 -21.45 3.83
CA ASP A 82 10.82 -20.88 5.18
C ASP A 82 9.45 -20.30 5.57
N LYS A 83 8.49 -20.25 4.63
CA LYS A 83 7.14 -19.70 4.79
C LYS A 83 7.11 -18.20 5.14
N TRP A 84 8.21 -17.51 4.97
CA TRP A 84 8.37 -16.08 5.27
C TRP A 84 8.91 -15.30 4.10
N SER A 85 10.03 -15.72 3.53
CA SER A 85 10.67 -15.02 2.41
C SER A 85 9.79 -15.05 1.17
N THR A 86 9.58 -13.88 0.57
CA THR A 86 8.72 -13.72 -0.62
C THR A 86 9.54 -13.10 -1.74
N ARG A 87 9.32 -13.59 -2.95
CA ARG A 87 9.91 -13.07 -4.18
C ARG A 87 8.86 -13.00 -5.28
N SER A 88 9.16 -12.26 -6.35
CA SER A 88 8.34 -12.31 -7.55
C SER A 88 8.50 -13.65 -8.25
N LYS A 89 7.44 -14.11 -8.92
CA LYS A 89 7.42 -15.40 -9.62
C LYS A 89 8.52 -15.53 -10.68
N ASP A 90 8.83 -14.43 -11.37
CA ASP A 90 9.86 -14.39 -12.42
C ASP A 90 11.29 -14.30 -11.88
N GLY A 91 11.48 -14.18 -10.56
CA GLY A 91 12.78 -14.08 -9.91
C GLY A 91 13.53 -12.77 -10.15
N LEU A 92 12.89 -11.78 -10.79
CA LEU A 92 13.47 -10.46 -10.98
C LEU A 92 13.48 -9.66 -9.69
N ARG A 93 14.20 -8.54 -9.69
CA ARG A 93 14.36 -7.70 -8.50
C ARG A 93 13.03 -7.10 -8.04
N THR A 94 12.88 -6.98 -6.73
CA THR A 94 11.77 -6.32 -6.06
C THR A 94 12.29 -5.25 -5.12
N SER A 95 11.42 -4.32 -4.76
CA SER A 95 11.74 -3.26 -3.79
C SER A 95 10.56 -3.06 -2.86
N HIS A 96 10.85 -2.74 -1.60
CA HIS A 96 9.86 -2.45 -0.57
C HIS A 96 10.29 -1.20 0.19
N TYR A 97 9.37 -0.26 0.36
CA TYR A 97 9.58 0.95 1.15
C TYR A 97 8.31 1.33 1.89
N GLU A 98 8.44 1.74 3.13
CA GLU A 98 7.29 2.02 4.00
C GLU A 98 7.39 3.42 4.59
N HIS A 99 6.27 4.14 4.56
CA HIS A 99 6.06 5.35 5.33
C HIS A 99 4.80 5.26 6.17
N CYS A 100 4.89 5.77 7.39
CA CYS A 100 3.74 5.98 8.26
C CYS A 100 3.28 7.43 8.14
N MET A 101 1.97 7.62 8.05
CA MET A 101 1.35 8.93 7.87
C MET A 101 0.24 9.15 8.87
N ALA A 102 0.14 10.40 9.35
CA ALA A 102 -1.01 10.88 10.09
C ALA A 102 -1.80 11.86 9.20
N VAL A 103 -3.10 11.70 9.15
CA VAL A 103 -3.98 12.51 8.30
C VAL A 103 -4.88 13.39 9.17
N PHE A 104 -4.89 14.66 8.87
CA PHE A 104 -5.72 15.68 9.50
C PHE A 104 -6.59 16.37 8.44
N ASP A 105 -7.60 17.12 8.86
CA ASP A 105 -8.50 17.81 7.94
C ASP A 105 -7.79 18.73 6.96
N ASP A 106 -6.70 19.37 7.39
CA ASP A 106 -5.98 20.39 6.65
C ASP A 106 -4.61 19.94 6.13
N LYS A 107 -4.11 18.77 6.54
CA LYS A 107 -2.76 18.31 6.17
C LYS A 107 -2.59 16.80 6.28
N VAL A 108 -1.52 16.33 5.66
CA VAL A 108 -0.97 14.99 5.86
C VAL A 108 0.46 15.15 6.37
N GLU A 109 0.80 14.42 7.41
CA GLU A 109 2.12 14.45 8.01
C GLU A 109 2.78 13.07 7.86
N VAL A 110 3.97 13.04 7.25
CA VAL A 110 4.75 11.82 7.13
C VAL A 110 5.61 11.68 8.39
N LEU A 111 5.29 10.68 9.21
CA LEU A 111 5.90 10.50 10.54
C LEU A 111 7.26 9.81 10.49
N SER A 112 7.54 9.04 9.45
CA SER A 112 8.73 8.20 9.33
C SER A 112 9.87 8.84 8.53
N VAL A 113 9.90 10.16 8.42
CA VAL A 113 11.03 10.91 7.85
C VAL A 113 11.82 11.60 8.96
N ALA A 114 13.14 11.62 8.79
CA ALA A 114 14.05 12.30 9.71
C ALA A 114 14.09 13.81 9.46
#